data_22326a853e3fac8ab506d8defa98b4a9
#
_entry.id   22326a853e3fac8ab506d8defa98b4a9
#
_cell.length_a   1.000
_cell.length_b   1.000
_cell.length_c   1.000
_cell.angle_alpha   90.00
_cell.angle_beta   90.00
_cell.angle_gamma   90.00
#
_symmetry.space_group_name_H-M   'P 1'
#
loop_
_entity.id
_entity.type
_entity.pdbx_description
1 polymer ?
#
loop_
_entity_poly.entity_id
_entity_poly.type
_entity_poly.pdbx_seq_one_letter_code
_entity_poly.pdbx_strand_id
1 'polypeptide(L)'
;MKTLVIAFLGLALVGCHFQRASPREVELLEFGTFRETDTRGYVRAPDSVQGRSHAVTDAVLIEGTTDIRASRGTSFGIRVKFTGEPAGEIVPCTAKCFHPKFADPTTQRTSEVEQWENFGTIGSAGYIGYTFDYEWELVPGQWTIQLFVGSKLKAEKTFNVIVTPSA
;
A
#
# COMPACT_ATOMS: atom_id res chain seq x y z
N MET A 1 -6.20 56.79 -49.28
CA MET A 1 -6.08 56.30 -47.87
C MET A 1 -6.63 54.86 -47.87
N LYS A 2 -5.75 53.85 -47.74
CA LYS A 2 -6.16 52.43 -47.68
C LYS A 2 -6.00 51.99 -46.24
N THR A 3 -7.13 51.67 -45.62
CA THR A 3 -7.20 51.19 -44.21
C THR A 3 -6.92 49.68 -44.20
N LEU A 4 -5.82 49.28 -43.57
CA LEU A 4 -5.43 47.88 -43.37
C LEU A 4 -6.09 47.37 -42.08
N VAL A 5 -7.02 46.42 -42.22
CA VAL A 5 -7.63 45.70 -41.08
C VAL A 5 -6.77 44.45 -40.76
N ILE A 6 -6.11 44.46 -39.64
CA ILE A 6 -5.36 43.30 -39.12
C ILE A 6 -6.31 42.48 -38.26
N ALA A 7 -6.68 41.29 -38.74
CA ALA A 7 -7.43 40.32 -37.95
C ALA A 7 -6.49 39.56 -37.04
N PHE A 8 -6.64 39.75 -35.72
CA PHE A 8 -5.95 38.91 -34.69
C PHE A 8 -6.67 37.56 -34.60
N LEU A 9 -5.99 36.52 -35.07
CA LEU A 9 -6.44 35.13 -34.89
C LEU A 9 -5.98 34.66 -33.50
N GLY A 10 -6.92 34.68 -32.53
CA GLY A 10 -6.66 34.17 -31.19
C GLY A 10 -6.50 32.65 -31.19
N LEU A 11 -5.29 32.16 -30.97
CA LEU A 11 -4.98 30.73 -30.77
C LEU A 11 -5.42 30.34 -29.36
N ALA A 12 -6.60 29.72 -29.22
CA ALA A 12 -7.05 29.13 -27.97
C ALA A 12 -6.24 27.88 -27.66
N LEU A 13 -5.26 27.99 -26.73
CA LEU A 13 -4.58 26.85 -26.15
C LEU A 13 -5.55 26.07 -25.28
N VAL A 14 -6.08 24.98 -25.81
CA VAL A 14 -6.81 23.98 -25.02
C VAL A 14 -5.78 23.25 -24.16
N GLY A 15 -5.60 23.72 -22.96
CA GLY A 15 -4.79 23.03 -21.95
C GLY A 15 -5.50 21.72 -21.56
N CYS A 16 -4.96 20.59 -22.00
CA CYS A 16 -5.37 19.29 -21.46
C CYS A 16 -4.99 19.25 -19.97
N HIS A 17 -5.95 19.55 -19.10
CA HIS A 17 -5.80 19.28 -17.69
C HIS A 17 -5.87 17.75 -17.52
N PHE A 18 -4.70 17.13 -17.35
CA PHE A 18 -4.64 15.76 -16.84
C PHE A 18 -5.17 15.79 -15.40
N GLN A 19 -6.43 15.49 -15.25
CA GLN A 19 -7.04 15.36 -13.93
C GLN A 19 -6.52 14.06 -13.33
N ARG A 20 -5.62 14.19 -12.36
CA ARG A 20 -5.13 13.04 -11.60
C ARG A 20 -6.32 12.41 -10.90
N ALA A 21 -6.53 11.11 -11.13
CA ALA A 21 -7.54 10.34 -10.42
C ALA A 21 -7.27 10.45 -8.90
N SER A 22 -8.30 10.85 -8.18
CA SER A 22 -8.26 10.94 -6.72
C SER A 22 -9.48 10.23 -6.17
N PRO A 23 -9.31 9.15 -5.39
CA PRO A 23 -10.45 8.48 -4.79
C PRO A 23 -11.13 9.46 -3.83
N ARG A 24 -12.46 9.47 -3.82
CA ARG A 24 -13.24 10.21 -2.81
C ARG A 24 -13.05 9.59 -1.45
N GLU A 25 -13.10 8.27 -1.40
CA GLU A 25 -13.00 7.49 -0.17
C GLU A 25 -12.23 6.20 -0.41
N VAL A 26 -11.62 5.69 0.66
CA VAL A 26 -11.05 4.35 0.73
C VAL A 26 -11.75 3.64 1.88
N GLU A 27 -12.53 2.62 1.55
CA GLU A 27 -13.31 1.82 2.49
C GLU A 27 -12.49 0.62 2.94
N LEU A 28 -12.37 0.40 4.26
CA LEU A 28 -11.80 -0.81 4.84
C LEU A 28 -12.85 -1.92 4.82
N LEU A 29 -12.61 -2.98 4.02
CA LEU A 29 -13.55 -4.09 3.86
C LEU A 29 -13.26 -5.25 4.81
N GLU A 30 -11.98 -5.66 4.88
CA GLU A 30 -11.53 -6.82 5.62
C GLU A 30 -10.18 -6.55 6.26
N PHE A 31 -9.88 -7.25 7.34
CA PHE A 31 -8.57 -7.26 7.98
C PHE A 31 -8.33 -8.60 8.68
N GLY A 32 -7.07 -9.00 8.82
CA GLY A 32 -6.73 -10.24 9.50
C GLY A 32 -5.55 -10.96 8.86
N THR A 33 -5.54 -12.28 8.94
CA THR A 33 -4.58 -13.13 8.24
C THR A 33 -5.08 -13.47 6.84
N PHE A 34 -4.17 -13.44 5.88
CA PHE A 34 -4.46 -13.69 4.48
C PHE A 34 -3.55 -14.80 3.93
N ARG A 35 -3.98 -15.41 2.84
CA ARG A 35 -3.14 -16.23 1.96
C ARG A 35 -3.00 -15.51 0.64
N GLU A 36 -1.78 -15.17 0.30
CA GLU A 36 -1.45 -14.60 -1.00
C GLU A 36 -1.71 -15.64 -2.11
N THR A 37 -2.47 -15.28 -3.13
CA THR A 37 -2.89 -16.19 -4.20
C THR A 37 -2.21 -15.88 -5.53
N ASP A 38 -1.78 -14.64 -5.72
CA ASP A 38 -1.02 -14.22 -6.90
C ASP A 38 0.10 -13.27 -6.48
N THR A 39 1.33 -13.75 -6.60
CA THR A 39 2.56 -13.02 -6.29
C THR A 39 3.40 -12.89 -7.56
N ARG A 40 3.69 -11.66 -7.98
CA ARG A 40 4.50 -11.36 -9.18
C ARG A 40 5.99 -11.14 -8.84
N GLY A 41 6.48 -11.79 -7.79
CA GLY A 41 7.85 -11.62 -7.32
C GLY A 41 8.01 -10.43 -6.39
N TYR A 42 9.09 -9.66 -6.55
CA TYR A 42 9.43 -8.54 -5.68
C TYR A 42 9.44 -7.22 -6.42
N VAL A 43 9.00 -6.17 -5.75
CA VAL A 43 9.18 -4.77 -6.16
C VAL A 43 10.27 -4.12 -5.30
N ARG A 44 10.91 -3.10 -5.85
CA ARG A 44 11.89 -2.32 -5.11
C ARG A 44 11.20 -1.51 -4.02
N ALA A 45 11.68 -1.64 -2.78
CA ALA A 45 11.21 -0.90 -1.61
C ALA A 45 12.45 -0.40 -0.81
N PRO A 46 13.11 0.68 -1.25
CA PRO A 46 14.40 1.12 -0.69
C PRO A 46 14.29 1.53 0.78
N ASP A 47 13.10 1.92 1.22
CA ASP A 47 12.81 2.32 2.59
C ASP A 47 12.46 1.13 3.50
N SER A 48 12.46 -0.11 2.95
CA SER A 48 12.37 -1.32 3.76
C SER A 48 13.75 -1.86 4.16
N VAL A 49 13.82 -2.64 5.24
CA VAL A 49 15.08 -3.26 5.69
C VAL A 49 15.67 -4.15 4.60
N GLN A 50 14.83 -4.88 3.87
CA GLN A 50 15.26 -5.76 2.78
C GLN A 50 15.51 -5.02 1.45
N GLY A 51 15.09 -3.76 1.31
CA GLY A 51 15.15 -2.98 0.06
C GLY A 51 14.15 -3.47 -1.02
N ARG A 52 13.25 -4.38 -0.66
CA ARG A 52 12.25 -4.98 -1.54
C ARG A 52 10.98 -5.36 -0.78
N SER A 53 9.87 -5.50 -1.48
CA SER A 53 8.59 -5.99 -0.96
C SER A 53 7.97 -6.97 -1.94
N HIS A 54 7.09 -7.85 -1.48
CA HIS A 54 6.30 -8.73 -2.33
C HIS A 54 5.36 -7.92 -3.22
N ALA A 55 5.30 -8.27 -4.51
CA ALA A 55 4.32 -7.74 -5.44
C ALA A 55 3.07 -8.64 -5.41
N VAL A 56 2.26 -8.50 -4.38
CA VAL A 56 1.02 -9.27 -4.23
C VAL A 56 -0.10 -8.59 -5.00
N THR A 57 -0.74 -9.31 -5.91
CA THR A 57 -1.87 -8.79 -6.70
C THR A 57 -3.21 -9.26 -6.17
N ASP A 58 -3.25 -10.39 -5.46
CA ASP A 58 -4.45 -10.87 -4.79
C ASP A 58 -4.12 -11.73 -3.57
N ALA A 59 -5.04 -11.73 -2.60
CA ALA A 59 -4.95 -12.51 -1.38
C ALA A 59 -6.35 -12.89 -0.88
N VAL A 60 -6.49 -14.03 -0.24
CA VAL A 60 -7.76 -14.53 0.33
C VAL A 60 -7.70 -14.42 1.84
N LEU A 61 -8.72 -13.82 2.45
CA LEU A 61 -8.86 -13.76 3.91
C LEU A 61 -8.99 -15.18 4.47
N ILE A 62 -8.14 -15.52 5.44
CA ILE A 62 -8.19 -16.79 6.18
C ILE A 62 -9.00 -16.59 7.46
N GLU A 63 -8.66 -15.54 8.21
CA GLU A 63 -9.27 -15.24 9.50
C GLU A 63 -9.36 -13.74 9.74
N GLY A 64 -10.55 -13.25 10.08
CA GLY A 64 -10.80 -11.86 10.48
C GLY A 64 -10.41 -11.67 11.94
N THR A 65 -9.18 -11.24 12.19
CA THR A 65 -8.63 -11.07 13.55
C THR A 65 -7.65 -9.91 13.62
N THR A 66 -7.45 -9.37 14.81
CA THR A 66 -6.35 -8.43 15.11
C THR A 66 -5.19 -9.11 15.83
N ASP A 67 -5.36 -10.33 16.33
CA ASP A 67 -4.30 -11.10 16.97
C ASP A 67 -3.61 -12.00 15.94
N ILE A 68 -2.38 -11.68 15.58
CA ILE A 68 -1.61 -12.37 14.55
C ILE A 68 -0.60 -13.30 15.20
N ARG A 69 -0.79 -14.59 15.04
CA ARG A 69 0.21 -15.59 15.46
C ARG A 69 1.31 -15.64 14.41
N ALA A 70 2.45 -15.02 14.75
CA ALA A 70 3.54 -14.87 13.82
C ALA A 70 4.31 -16.18 13.65
N SER A 71 4.46 -16.57 12.41
CA SER A 71 5.39 -17.60 11.94
C SER A 71 5.87 -17.22 10.54
N ARG A 72 6.98 -17.78 10.09
CA ARG A 72 7.44 -17.55 8.70
C ARG A 72 6.36 -17.95 7.70
N GLY A 73 6.13 -17.07 6.73
CA GLY A 73 5.10 -17.21 5.71
C GLY A 73 3.69 -16.76 6.15
N THR A 74 3.50 -16.34 7.42
CA THR A 74 2.24 -15.72 7.82
C THR A 74 2.12 -14.35 7.19
N SER A 75 1.03 -14.13 6.42
CA SER A 75 0.67 -12.84 5.86
C SER A 75 -0.52 -12.26 6.61
N PHE A 76 -0.48 -10.97 6.91
CA PHE A 76 -1.59 -10.24 7.55
C PHE A 76 -1.73 -8.85 6.93
N GLY A 77 -2.94 -8.29 7.02
CA GLY A 77 -3.15 -7.00 6.39
C GLY A 77 -4.60 -6.55 6.36
N ILE A 78 -4.87 -5.68 5.41
CA ILE A 78 -6.17 -5.07 5.15
C ILE A 78 -6.57 -5.26 3.69
N ARG A 79 -7.87 -5.41 3.45
CA ARG A 79 -8.48 -5.26 2.13
C ARG A 79 -9.25 -3.95 2.10
N VAL A 80 -8.98 -3.13 1.11
CA VAL A 80 -9.61 -1.82 0.96
C VAL A 80 -10.26 -1.71 -0.40
N LYS A 81 -11.31 -0.88 -0.51
CA LYS A 81 -11.95 -0.52 -1.78
C LYS A 81 -11.79 0.96 -2.04
N PHE A 82 -11.31 1.31 -3.23
CA PHE A 82 -11.22 2.69 -3.68
C PHE A 82 -12.53 3.09 -4.36
N THR A 83 -13.16 4.16 -3.88
CA THR A 83 -14.39 4.73 -4.48
C THR A 83 -14.11 6.09 -5.09
N GLY A 84 -14.83 6.46 -6.15
CA GLY A 84 -14.65 7.75 -6.83
C GLY A 84 -14.91 7.66 -8.32
N GLU A 85 -14.42 8.67 -9.04
CA GLU A 85 -14.55 8.83 -10.49
C GLU A 85 -13.21 9.28 -11.09
N PRO A 86 -12.90 8.85 -12.31
CA PRO A 86 -13.61 7.85 -13.10
C PRO A 86 -13.28 6.42 -12.65
N ALA A 87 -14.24 5.49 -12.78
CA ALA A 87 -14.02 4.09 -12.46
C ALA A 87 -12.95 3.47 -13.36
N GLY A 88 -12.14 2.55 -12.79
CA GLY A 88 -11.04 1.89 -13.50
C GLY A 88 -9.72 2.67 -13.52
N GLU A 89 -9.72 3.93 -13.08
CA GLU A 89 -8.48 4.71 -12.98
C GLU A 89 -7.56 4.20 -11.87
N ILE A 90 -6.25 4.25 -12.16
CA ILE A 90 -5.21 3.85 -11.22
C ILE A 90 -4.86 5.00 -10.28
N VAL A 91 -4.86 4.72 -8.98
CA VAL A 91 -4.51 5.66 -7.92
C VAL A 91 -3.19 5.24 -7.29
N PRO A 92 -2.11 6.00 -7.49
CA PRO A 92 -0.87 5.79 -6.75
C PRO A 92 -1.10 6.00 -5.26
N CYS A 93 -0.63 5.06 -4.45
CA CYS A 93 -0.72 5.13 -3.01
C CYS A 93 0.57 4.61 -2.35
N THR A 94 0.75 4.93 -1.08
CA THR A 94 1.89 4.48 -0.29
C THR A 94 1.36 3.69 0.90
N ALA A 95 1.87 2.49 1.08
CA ALA A 95 1.62 1.68 2.25
C ALA A 95 2.78 1.80 3.23
N LYS A 96 2.45 1.85 4.54
CA LYS A 96 3.43 1.81 5.63
C LYS A 96 3.01 0.75 6.63
N CYS A 97 3.99 0.03 7.16
CA CYS A 97 3.82 -0.89 8.27
C CYS A 97 4.73 -0.47 9.41
N PHE A 98 4.15 0.06 10.48
CA PHE A 98 4.87 0.37 11.71
C PHE A 98 4.92 -0.86 12.60
N HIS A 99 6.06 -1.10 13.24
CA HIS A 99 6.30 -2.31 14.03
C HIS A 99 7.36 -2.07 15.11
N PRO A 100 7.49 -2.94 16.12
CA PRO A 100 8.61 -2.90 17.03
C PRO A 100 9.93 -3.08 16.28
N LYS A 101 10.98 -2.47 16.77
CA LYS A 101 12.29 -2.48 16.11
C LYS A 101 12.80 -3.90 15.87
N PHE A 102 13.19 -4.18 14.64
CA PHE A 102 13.95 -5.37 14.27
C PHE A 102 15.23 -5.02 13.47
N ALA A 103 16.08 -6.00 13.25
CA ALA A 103 17.33 -5.85 12.52
C ALA A 103 17.55 -7.04 11.60
N ASP A 104 17.93 -6.79 10.36
CA ASP A 104 18.48 -7.82 9.47
C ASP A 104 19.90 -8.20 9.95
N PRO A 105 20.13 -9.44 10.39
CA PRO A 105 21.42 -9.87 10.91
C PRO A 105 22.54 -9.86 9.87
N THR A 106 22.18 -9.88 8.57
CA THR A 106 23.16 -9.89 7.48
C THR A 106 23.65 -8.49 7.15
N THR A 107 22.73 -7.52 7.04
CA THR A 107 23.04 -6.15 6.61
C THR A 107 23.23 -5.20 7.79
N GLN A 108 22.83 -5.59 9.00
CA GLN A 108 22.76 -4.77 10.22
C GLN A 108 21.81 -3.55 10.09
N ARG A 109 21.00 -3.51 9.05
CA ARG A 109 19.95 -2.49 8.90
C ARG A 109 18.85 -2.75 9.92
N THR A 110 18.38 -1.67 10.53
CA THR A 110 17.28 -1.71 11.49
C THR A 110 16.12 -0.86 11.01
N SER A 111 14.90 -1.25 11.33
CA SER A 111 13.70 -0.46 11.07
C SER A 111 12.67 -0.58 12.19
N GLU A 112 11.78 0.39 12.25
CA GLU A 112 10.52 0.41 13.00
C GLU A 112 9.35 0.75 12.06
N VAL A 113 9.66 0.93 10.75
CA VAL A 113 8.66 1.19 9.70
C VAL A 113 9.16 0.64 8.37
N GLU A 114 8.34 -0.15 7.72
CA GLU A 114 8.52 -0.55 6.33
C GLU A 114 7.59 0.27 5.45
N GLN A 115 8.08 0.75 4.29
CA GLN A 115 7.30 1.56 3.37
C GLN A 115 7.49 1.05 1.94
N TRP A 116 6.38 1.00 1.19
CA TRP A 116 6.41 0.64 -0.23
C TRP A 116 5.33 1.38 -1.02
N GLU A 117 5.62 1.56 -2.31
CA GLU A 117 4.62 2.07 -3.24
C GLU A 117 3.62 0.98 -3.60
N ASN A 118 2.37 1.39 -3.75
CA ASN A 118 1.26 0.54 -4.12
C ASN A 118 0.31 1.29 -5.07
N PHE A 119 -0.63 0.58 -5.65
CA PHE A 119 -1.61 1.13 -6.58
C PHE A 119 -2.98 0.58 -6.26
N GLY A 120 -3.96 1.47 -6.17
CA GLY A 120 -5.38 1.12 -6.12
C GLY A 120 -6.03 1.35 -7.47
N THR A 121 -7.20 0.76 -7.67
CA THR A 121 -8.04 1.02 -8.85
C THR A 121 -9.41 1.48 -8.38
N ILE A 122 -9.89 2.63 -8.87
CA ILE A 122 -11.21 3.16 -8.50
C ILE A 122 -12.29 2.17 -8.92
N GLY A 123 -13.17 1.81 -7.98
CA GLY A 123 -14.22 0.80 -8.15
C GLY A 123 -13.80 -0.62 -7.75
N SER A 124 -12.52 -0.87 -7.51
CA SER A 124 -11.99 -2.20 -7.17
C SER A 124 -11.49 -2.27 -5.73
N ALA A 125 -11.48 -3.48 -5.18
CA ALA A 125 -10.82 -3.79 -3.93
C ALA A 125 -9.36 -4.24 -4.19
N GLY A 126 -8.48 -3.96 -3.23
CA GLY A 126 -7.08 -4.38 -3.25
C GLY A 126 -6.60 -4.80 -1.86
N TYR A 127 -5.59 -5.65 -1.81
CA TYR A 127 -4.94 -6.11 -0.59
C TYR A 127 -3.68 -5.29 -0.31
N ILE A 128 -3.46 -5.00 0.97
CA ILE A 128 -2.26 -4.33 1.49
C ILE A 128 -1.89 -5.07 2.77
N GLY A 129 -0.69 -5.64 2.79
CA GLY A 129 -0.29 -6.44 3.93
C GLY A 129 1.21 -6.61 4.07
N TYR A 130 1.59 -7.32 5.12
CA TYR A 130 2.94 -7.70 5.46
C TYR A 130 3.03 -9.22 5.60
N THR A 131 4.12 -9.80 5.11
CA THR A 131 4.42 -11.22 5.23
C THR A 131 5.74 -11.39 5.97
N PHE A 132 5.76 -12.22 7.00
CA PHE A 132 6.99 -12.56 7.71
C PHE A 132 7.83 -13.53 6.87
N ASP A 133 8.85 -13.02 6.22
CA ASP A 133 9.77 -13.82 5.39
C ASP A 133 10.89 -14.47 6.21
N TYR A 134 11.30 -13.82 7.31
CA TYR A 134 12.45 -14.20 8.10
C TYR A 134 12.14 -14.30 9.59
N GLU A 135 12.88 -15.16 10.30
CA GLU A 135 12.74 -15.35 11.75
C GLU A 135 12.98 -14.05 12.55
N TRP A 136 13.89 -13.20 12.08
CA TRP A 136 14.22 -11.94 12.75
C TRP A 136 13.12 -10.87 12.62
N GLU A 137 12.13 -11.08 11.75
CA GLU A 137 10.93 -10.23 11.65
C GLU A 137 9.85 -10.60 12.67
N LEU A 138 9.94 -11.79 13.30
CA LEU A 138 8.96 -12.30 14.25
C LEU A 138 9.09 -11.58 15.60
N VAL A 139 8.77 -10.28 15.62
CA VAL A 139 8.86 -9.44 16.83
C VAL A 139 7.46 -9.20 17.37
N PRO A 140 7.18 -9.63 18.63
CA PRO A 140 5.85 -9.42 19.22
C PRO A 140 5.58 -7.96 19.54
N GLY A 141 4.30 -7.58 19.49
CA GLY A 141 3.83 -6.24 19.83
C GLY A 141 2.84 -5.67 18.83
N GLN A 142 2.68 -4.35 18.87
CA GLN A 142 1.74 -3.63 18.01
C GLN A 142 2.35 -3.40 16.62
N TRP A 143 1.62 -3.81 15.59
CA TRP A 143 1.94 -3.60 14.18
C TRP A 143 0.81 -2.83 13.53
N THR A 144 1.10 -1.71 12.87
CA THR A 144 0.08 -0.85 12.28
C THR A 144 0.30 -0.68 10.79
N ILE A 145 -0.67 -1.13 10.00
CA ILE A 145 -0.68 -0.91 8.55
C ILE A 145 -1.46 0.35 8.25
N GLN A 146 -0.86 1.25 7.47
CA GLN A 146 -1.43 2.51 7.02
C GLN A 146 -1.38 2.62 5.50
N LEU A 147 -2.44 3.17 4.90
CA LEU A 147 -2.53 3.49 3.48
C LEU A 147 -2.68 4.99 3.29
N PHE A 148 -1.79 5.56 2.47
CA PHE A 148 -1.82 6.96 2.09
C PHE A 148 -2.13 7.13 0.61
N VAL A 149 -2.92 8.15 0.27
CA VAL A 149 -3.06 8.68 -1.10
C VAL A 149 -2.51 10.10 -1.08
N GLY A 150 -1.39 10.29 -1.77
CA GLY A 150 -0.56 11.48 -1.57
C GLY A 150 -0.10 11.56 -0.10
N SER A 151 -0.34 12.70 0.55
CA SER A 151 -0.01 12.90 1.97
C SER A 151 -1.15 12.55 2.94
N LYS A 152 -2.32 12.09 2.44
CA LYS A 152 -3.50 11.87 3.27
C LYS A 152 -3.60 10.40 3.68
N LEU A 153 -3.67 10.13 4.99
CA LEU A 153 -4.04 8.84 5.54
C LEU A 153 -5.48 8.51 5.12
N LYS A 154 -5.68 7.34 4.54
CA LYS A 154 -6.96 6.86 4.00
C LYS A 154 -7.50 5.62 4.70
N ALA A 155 -6.62 4.74 5.15
CA ALA A 155 -6.99 3.57 5.92
C ALA A 155 -5.87 3.24 6.91
N GLU A 156 -6.26 2.71 8.06
CA GLU A 156 -5.34 2.28 9.12
C GLU A 156 -5.92 1.08 9.85
N LYS A 157 -5.06 0.13 10.23
CA LYS A 157 -5.42 -0.98 11.11
C LYS A 157 -4.23 -1.41 11.93
N THR A 158 -4.45 -1.54 13.24
CA THR A 158 -3.46 -2.06 14.18
C THR A 158 -3.74 -3.53 14.50
N PHE A 159 -2.68 -4.32 14.55
CA PHE A 159 -2.64 -5.73 14.88
C PHE A 159 -1.74 -5.97 16.10
N ASN A 160 -2.07 -6.97 16.88
CA ASN A 160 -1.26 -7.47 17.98
C ASN A 160 -0.54 -8.74 17.51
N VAL A 161 0.75 -8.63 17.26
CA VAL A 161 1.57 -9.76 16.83
C VAL A 161 2.03 -10.56 18.04
N ILE A 162 1.75 -11.85 18.01
CA ILE A 162 2.05 -12.82 19.08
C ILE A 162 3.03 -13.85 18.53
N VAL A 163 4.17 -14.00 19.21
CA VAL A 163 5.16 -15.03 18.89
C VAL A 163 5.07 -16.11 19.95
N THR A 164 4.77 -17.35 19.53
CA THR A 164 4.78 -18.48 20.44
C THR A 164 6.22 -18.99 20.54
N PRO A 165 6.79 -19.11 21.76
CA PRO A 165 8.12 -19.71 21.91
C PRO A 165 8.14 -21.11 21.29
N SER A 166 9.17 -21.40 20.51
CA SER A 166 9.42 -22.77 20.03
C SER A 166 9.69 -23.66 21.26
N ALA A 167 8.95 -24.77 21.36
CA ALA A 167 9.15 -25.76 22.40
C ALA A 167 10.49 -26.49 22.22
#